data_d0b1700645bcc92910738a71f053b4a4
#
_entry.id   d0b1700645bcc92910738a71f053b4a4
#
_cell.length_a   1.000
_cell.length_b   1.000
_cell.length_c   1.000
_cell.angle_alpha   90.00
_cell.angle_beta   90.00
_cell.angle_gamma   90.00
#
_symmetry.space_group_name_H-M   'P 1'
#
loop_
_entity.id
_entity.type
_entity.pdbx_description
1 polymer ?
#
loop_
_entity_poly.entity_id
_entity_poly.type
_entity_poly.pdbx_seq_one_letter_code
_entity_poly.pdbx_strand_id
1 'polypeptide(L)'
;MDIEDACKLHILTTEEAIQLLLGFFEGERLEHIRKVMHMVDDTNEQIAYLRSCIIGLLVDECSRVFLENEESILNGTYSTPLISNICDQAKQAYANCSATAYKKIYKAKEVLDIELAGYHIFSHLIDSLTEAVMNQEHAYSKLLLQRIPEQYDTNAPTTYGKIQCVLDYISGMTDVYALDLYRKITGMSPVSYTHLTL
;
A
#
# COMPACT_ATOMS: atom_id res chain seq x y z
N MET A 1 6.96 7.92 -1.07
CA MET A 1 6.09 7.80 0.11
C MET A 1 6.86 7.21 1.28
N ASP A 2 7.39 6.01 1.21
CA ASP A 2 8.07 5.35 2.34
C ASP A 2 9.17 6.20 3.02
N ILE A 3 10.00 6.90 2.23
CA ILE A 3 11.05 7.80 2.78
C ILE A 3 10.45 8.99 3.55
N GLU A 4 9.35 9.57 3.06
CA GLU A 4 8.63 10.65 3.74
C GLU A 4 7.98 10.16 5.04
N ASP A 5 7.33 9.00 4.98
CA ASP A 5 6.68 8.41 6.15
C ASP A 5 7.72 7.97 7.19
N ALA A 6 8.88 7.50 6.76
CA ALA A 6 10.01 7.20 7.64
C ALA A 6 10.53 8.43 8.40
N CYS A 7 10.49 9.61 7.80
CA CYS A 7 10.82 10.86 8.51
C CYS A 7 9.77 11.20 9.56
N LYS A 8 8.49 11.07 9.24
CA LYS A 8 7.38 11.31 10.18
C LYS A 8 7.41 10.35 11.37
N LEU A 9 7.87 9.11 11.13
CA LEU A 9 8.04 8.08 12.15
C LEU A 9 9.41 8.15 12.87
N HIS A 10 10.25 9.14 12.56
CA HIS A 10 11.62 9.29 13.10
C HIS A 10 12.55 8.09 12.86
N ILE A 11 12.28 7.28 11.84
CA ILE A 11 13.11 6.16 11.40
C ILE A 11 14.32 6.65 10.60
N LEU A 12 14.12 7.73 9.83
CA LEU A 12 15.17 8.46 9.12
C LEU A 12 15.22 9.91 9.60
N THR A 13 16.43 10.48 9.63
CA THR A 13 16.56 11.92 9.78
C THR A 13 16.15 12.63 8.50
N THR A 14 15.77 13.90 8.62
CA THR A 14 15.41 14.72 7.46
C THR A 14 16.58 14.85 6.48
N GLU A 15 17.81 15.00 7.01
CA GLU A 15 19.02 15.10 6.21
C GLU A 15 19.29 13.81 5.42
N GLU A 16 19.14 12.63 6.05
CA GLU A 16 19.28 11.33 5.37
C GLU A 16 18.26 11.21 4.23
N ALA A 17 17.00 11.57 4.48
CA ALA A 17 15.95 11.53 3.47
C ALA A 17 16.22 12.45 2.29
N ILE A 18 16.57 13.71 2.55
CA ILE A 18 16.90 14.69 1.52
C ILE A 18 18.08 14.20 0.67
N GLN A 19 19.13 13.67 1.27
CA GLN A 19 20.29 13.15 0.54
C GLN A 19 19.90 11.96 -0.37
N LEU A 20 19.10 11.03 0.11
CA LEU A 20 18.60 9.92 -0.70
C LEU A 20 17.77 10.42 -1.90
N LEU A 21 16.88 11.38 -1.67
CA LEU A 21 15.99 11.91 -2.70
C LEU A 21 16.73 12.80 -3.71
N LEU A 22 17.71 13.58 -3.28
CA LEU A 22 18.56 14.37 -4.20
C LEU A 22 19.38 13.48 -5.13
N GLY A 23 19.68 12.24 -4.76
CA GLY A 23 20.40 11.29 -5.59
C GLY A 23 19.76 10.99 -6.95
N PHE A 24 18.48 11.30 -7.14
CA PHE A 24 17.79 11.17 -8.44
C PHE A 24 18.20 12.23 -9.47
N PHE A 25 18.87 13.30 -9.05
CA PHE A 25 19.12 14.47 -9.88
C PHE A 25 20.61 14.76 -9.98
N GLU A 26 21.03 15.29 -11.12
CA GLU A 26 22.40 15.74 -11.39
C GLU A 26 22.42 17.02 -12.24
N GLY A 27 23.58 17.62 -12.40
CA GLY A 27 23.80 18.78 -13.24
C GLY A 27 22.90 19.97 -12.91
N GLU A 28 22.45 20.67 -13.95
CA GLU A 28 21.62 21.88 -13.83
C GLU A 28 20.28 21.61 -13.10
N ARG A 29 19.69 20.43 -13.26
CA ARG A 29 18.45 20.07 -12.58
C ARG A 29 18.63 19.99 -11.08
N LEU A 30 19.72 19.40 -10.60
CA LEU A 30 20.06 19.36 -9.19
C LEU A 30 20.26 20.77 -8.61
N GLU A 31 20.98 21.63 -9.34
CA GLU A 31 21.21 23.02 -8.94
C GLU A 31 19.90 23.81 -8.82
N HIS A 32 18.99 23.63 -9.80
CA HIS A 32 17.68 24.26 -9.76
C HIS A 32 16.86 23.79 -8.55
N ILE A 33 16.81 22.48 -8.30
CA ILE A 33 16.08 21.90 -7.17
C ILE A 33 16.62 22.43 -5.84
N ARG A 34 17.94 22.49 -5.68
CA ARG A 34 18.56 23.06 -4.47
C ARG A 34 18.20 24.53 -4.27
N LYS A 35 18.16 25.33 -5.32
CA LYS A 35 17.74 26.74 -5.23
C LYS A 35 16.30 26.86 -4.75
N VAL A 36 15.38 26.04 -5.29
CA VAL A 36 13.97 26.05 -4.85
C VAL A 36 13.85 25.60 -3.39
N MET A 37 14.55 24.54 -2.99
CA MET A 37 14.56 24.07 -1.61
C MET A 37 15.04 25.12 -0.62
N HIS A 38 16.03 25.95 -0.98
CA HIS A 38 16.49 27.05 -0.13
C HIS A 38 15.46 28.17 0.09
N MET A 39 14.41 28.22 -0.73
CA MET A 39 13.31 29.19 -0.57
C MET A 39 12.17 28.64 0.32
N VAL A 40 12.26 27.39 0.73
CA VAL A 40 11.25 26.70 1.54
C VAL A 40 11.85 26.38 2.90
N ASP A 41 11.33 26.98 3.97
CA ASP A 41 11.84 26.79 5.33
C ASP A 41 11.35 25.47 5.96
N ASP A 42 10.14 25.02 5.60
CA ASP A 42 9.56 23.78 6.13
C ASP A 42 10.17 22.53 5.46
N THR A 43 10.80 21.71 6.27
CA THR A 43 11.46 20.47 5.80
C THR A 43 10.49 19.42 5.27
N ASN A 44 9.24 19.38 5.75
CA ASN A 44 8.23 18.47 5.20
C ASN A 44 7.81 18.93 3.80
N GLU A 45 7.69 20.25 3.59
CA GLU A 45 7.43 20.83 2.26
C GLU A 45 8.59 20.56 1.30
N GLN A 46 9.85 20.66 1.78
CA GLN A 46 11.04 20.31 0.99
C GLN A 46 10.98 18.83 0.53
N ILE A 47 10.66 17.90 1.42
CA ILE A 47 10.54 16.49 1.10
C ILE A 47 9.37 16.24 0.12
N ALA A 48 8.23 16.90 0.33
CA ALA A 48 7.07 16.80 -0.56
C ALA A 48 7.39 17.33 -1.97
N TYR A 49 8.13 18.43 -2.07
CA TYR A 49 8.61 18.97 -3.33
C TYR A 49 9.56 17.99 -4.06
N LEU A 50 10.56 17.44 -3.35
CA LEU A 50 11.47 16.44 -3.92
C LEU A 50 10.70 15.21 -4.41
N ARG A 51 9.74 14.71 -3.62
CA ARG A 51 8.88 13.59 -4.02
C ARG A 51 8.15 13.90 -5.33
N SER A 52 7.56 15.09 -5.45
CA SER A 52 6.87 15.50 -6.68
C SER A 52 7.80 15.51 -7.89
N CYS A 53 9.00 16.08 -7.74
CA CYS A 53 10.01 16.11 -8.79
C CYS A 53 10.46 14.72 -9.22
N ILE A 54 10.63 13.79 -8.25
CA ILE A 54 11.02 12.40 -8.51
C ILE A 54 9.91 11.64 -9.23
N ILE A 55 8.65 11.80 -8.80
CA ILE A 55 7.52 11.17 -9.48
C ILE A 55 7.48 11.61 -10.95
N GLY A 56 7.62 12.92 -11.22
CA GLY A 56 7.69 13.44 -12.59
C GLY A 56 8.83 12.79 -13.39
N LEU A 57 10.04 12.75 -12.82
CA LEU A 57 11.19 12.10 -13.46
C LEU A 57 10.92 10.62 -13.78
N LEU A 58 10.38 9.88 -12.82
CA LEU A 58 10.13 8.44 -12.99
C LEU A 58 9.01 8.18 -14.01
N VAL A 59 7.98 9.04 -14.05
CA VAL A 59 6.92 8.97 -15.07
C VAL A 59 7.51 9.20 -16.46
N ASP A 60 8.33 10.24 -16.63
CA ASP A 60 8.96 10.54 -17.92
C ASP A 60 9.86 9.38 -18.39
N GLU A 61 10.70 8.85 -17.49
CA GLU A 61 11.61 7.74 -17.78
C GLU A 61 10.85 6.43 -18.10
N CYS A 62 9.85 6.07 -17.30
CA CYS A 62 9.06 4.88 -17.57
C CYS A 62 8.25 5.00 -18.87
N SER A 63 7.75 6.20 -19.19
CA SER A 63 7.06 6.46 -20.46
C SER A 63 8.01 6.31 -21.65
N ARG A 64 9.25 6.82 -21.54
CA ARG A 64 10.27 6.61 -22.54
C ARG A 64 10.56 5.13 -22.77
N VAL A 65 10.81 4.37 -21.69
CA VAL A 65 11.06 2.93 -21.75
C VAL A 65 9.88 2.18 -22.35
N PHE A 66 8.64 2.57 -22.03
CA PHE A 66 7.44 1.98 -22.61
C PHE A 66 7.39 2.19 -24.13
N LEU A 67 7.56 3.43 -24.59
CA LEU A 67 7.52 3.76 -26.01
C LEU A 67 8.64 3.07 -26.80
N GLU A 68 9.86 2.97 -26.24
CA GLU A 68 10.98 2.26 -26.86
C GLU A 68 10.73 0.75 -26.99
N ASN A 69 9.85 0.18 -26.16
CA ASN A 69 9.55 -1.25 -26.13
C ASN A 69 8.09 -1.59 -26.47
N GLU A 70 7.34 -0.63 -27.05
CA GLU A 70 5.89 -0.77 -27.31
C GLU A 70 5.55 -2.07 -28.04
N GLU A 71 6.26 -2.39 -29.12
CA GLU A 71 6.01 -3.60 -29.91
C GLU A 71 6.19 -4.88 -29.08
N SER A 72 7.23 -4.98 -28.27
CA SER A 72 7.49 -6.15 -27.45
C SER A 72 6.49 -6.27 -26.30
N ILE A 73 6.00 -5.15 -25.76
CA ILE A 73 4.96 -5.11 -24.74
C ILE A 73 3.63 -5.60 -25.32
N LEU A 74 3.23 -5.08 -26.49
CA LEU A 74 1.99 -5.49 -27.18
C LEU A 74 2.02 -6.97 -27.60
N ASN A 75 3.19 -7.48 -27.97
CA ASN A 75 3.37 -8.90 -28.32
C ASN A 75 3.53 -9.81 -27.09
N GLY A 76 3.54 -9.28 -25.85
CA GLY A 76 3.70 -10.06 -24.62
C GLY A 76 5.10 -10.67 -24.42
N THR A 77 6.12 -10.16 -25.12
CA THR A 77 7.51 -10.65 -25.01
C THR A 77 8.38 -9.83 -24.06
N TYR A 78 7.91 -8.64 -23.65
CA TYR A 78 8.58 -7.80 -22.66
C TYR A 78 8.29 -8.31 -21.25
N SER A 79 9.32 -8.76 -20.52
CA SER A 79 9.16 -9.46 -19.22
C SER A 79 9.77 -8.71 -18.03
N THR A 80 10.45 -7.58 -18.26
CA THR A 80 11.10 -6.80 -17.19
C THR A 80 10.24 -5.61 -16.75
N PRO A 81 10.27 -5.21 -15.46
CA PRO A 81 9.61 -3.97 -15.04
C PRO A 81 10.21 -2.75 -15.75
N LEU A 82 9.38 -1.77 -16.12
CA LEU A 82 9.83 -0.53 -16.79
C LEU A 82 10.92 0.19 -15.98
N ILE A 83 10.74 0.25 -14.65
CA ILE A 83 11.70 0.87 -13.73
C ILE A 83 13.09 0.26 -13.77
N SER A 84 13.25 -0.96 -14.28
CA SER A 84 14.54 -1.63 -14.40
C SER A 84 15.37 -1.13 -15.60
N ASN A 85 14.75 -0.41 -16.53
CA ASN A 85 15.34 0.05 -17.78
C ASN A 85 15.35 1.60 -17.92
N ILE A 86 15.09 2.32 -16.82
CA ILE A 86 15.26 3.79 -16.75
C ILE A 86 16.75 4.18 -16.78
N CYS A 87 17.05 5.47 -16.89
CA CYS A 87 18.42 5.96 -16.89
C CYS A 87 19.19 5.50 -15.62
N ASP A 88 20.49 5.29 -15.76
CA ASP A 88 21.34 4.70 -14.70
C ASP A 88 21.32 5.52 -13.41
N GLN A 89 21.32 6.85 -13.50
CA GLN A 89 21.25 7.73 -12.33
C GLN A 89 19.99 7.50 -11.52
N ALA A 90 18.81 7.55 -12.15
CA ALA A 90 17.54 7.34 -11.48
C ALA A 90 17.40 5.91 -10.97
N LYS A 91 17.88 4.92 -11.74
CA LYS A 91 17.92 3.51 -11.35
C LYS A 91 18.73 3.28 -10.08
N GLN A 92 19.94 3.85 -10.01
CA GLN A 92 20.81 3.73 -8.82
C GLN A 92 20.18 4.41 -7.61
N ALA A 93 19.61 5.62 -7.78
CA ALA A 93 18.93 6.34 -6.70
C ALA A 93 17.71 5.57 -6.20
N TYR A 94 16.92 4.99 -7.11
CA TYR A 94 15.79 4.13 -6.77
C TYR A 94 16.22 2.90 -5.98
N ALA A 95 17.30 2.24 -6.41
CA ALA A 95 17.87 1.09 -5.71
C ALA A 95 18.35 1.45 -4.30
N ASN A 96 18.98 2.62 -4.12
CA ASN A 96 19.41 3.11 -2.81
C ASN A 96 18.23 3.39 -1.88
N CYS A 97 17.17 4.02 -2.39
CA CYS A 97 15.94 4.23 -1.63
C CYS A 97 15.29 2.90 -1.22
N SER A 98 15.18 1.95 -2.15
CA SER A 98 14.62 0.62 -1.90
C SER A 98 15.44 -0.17 -0.87
N ALA A 99 16.75 -0.13 -0.96
CA ALA A 99 17.65 -0.79 0.00
C ALA A 99 17.52 -0.18 1.41
N THR A 100 17.38 1.14 1.49
CA THR A 100 17.17 1.85 2.76
C THR A 100 15.80 1.53 3.35
N ALA A 101 14.74 1.53 2.53
CA ALA A 101 13.41 1.13 2.95
C ALA A 101 13.40 -0.29 3.51
N TYR A 102 13.97 -1.24 2.78
CA TYR A 102 14.05 -2.65 3.23
C TYR A 102 14.85 -2.82 4.53
N LYS A 103 15.98 -2.10 4.66
CA LYS A 103 16.88 -2.25 5.81
C LYS A 103 16.38 -1.54 7.07
N LYS A 104 15.83 -0.34 6.93
CA LYS A 104 15.49 0.52 8.06
C LYS A 104 13.97 0.58 8.31
N ILE A 105 13.16 0.77 7.25
CA ILE A 105 11.73 1.08 7.38
C ILE A 105 10.93 -0.20 7.67
N TYR A 106 11.00 -1.19 6.77
CA TYR A 106 10.22 -2.43 6.90
C TYR A 106 10.64 -3.33 8.06
N LYS A 107 11.78 -3.03 8.71
CA LYS A 107 12.23 -3.71 9.93
C LYS A 107 12.07 -2.87 11.19
N ALA A 108 11.50 -1.68 11.07
CA ALA A 108 11.19 -0.86 12.24
C ALA A 108 10.08 -1.53 13.07
N LYS A 109 10.20 -1.46 14.40
CA LYS A 109 9.27 -2.13 15.30
C LYS A 109 7.83 -1.69 15.06
N GLU A 110 7.62 -0.41 14.85
CA GLU A 110 6.31 0.20 14.61
C GLU A 110 5.65 -0.37 13.34
N VAL A 111 6.44 -0.62 12.30
CA VAL A 111 5.97 -1.21 11.04
C VAL A 111 5.67 -2.70 11.24
N LEU A 112 6.57 -3.43 11.90
CA LEU A 112 6.36 -4.85 12.19
C LEU A 112 5.14 -5.10 13.06
N ASP A 113 4.87 -4.25 14.05
CA ASP A 113 3.68 -4.36 14.91
C ASP A 113 2.38 -4.21 14.10
N ILE A 114 2.35 -3.27 13.13
CA ILE A 114 1.21 -3.07 12.22
C ILE A 114 1.06 -4.28 11.28
N GLU A 115 2.17 -4.77 10.72
CA GLU A 115 2.17 -5.91 9.79
C GLU A 115 1.67 -7.18 10.49
N LEU A 116 2.14 -7.46 11.70
CA LEU A 116 1.67 -8.58 12.51
C LEU A 116 0.18 -8.46 12.85
N ALA A 117 -0.28 -7.27 13.23
CA ALA A 117 -1.69 -7.03 13.50
C ALA A 117 -2.54 -7.23 12.25
N GLY A 118 -2.10 -6.68 11.10
CA GLY A 118 -2.77 -6.84 9.80
C GLY A 118 -2.87 -8.30 9.39
N TYR A 119 -1.76 -9.05 9.49
CA TYR A 119 -1.77 -10.49 9.21
C TYR A 119 -2.82 -11.24 10.04
N HIS A 120 -2.90 -10.94 11.33
CA HIS A 120 -3.85 -11.60 12.24
C HIS A 120 -5.31 -11.25 11.91
N ILE A 121 -5.57 -9.97 11.62
CA ILE A 121 -6.90 -9.48 11.25
C ILE A 121 -7.37 -10.14 9.96
N PHE A 122 -6.57 -10.07 8.90
CA PHE A 122 -6.96 -10.61 7.60
C PHE A 122 -7.07 -12.13 7.59
N SER A 123 -6.15 -12.86 8.24
CA SER A 123 -6.25 -14.31 8.37
C SER A 123 -7.57 -14.71 9.04
N HIS A 124 -7.91 -14.06 10.15
CA HIS A 124 -9.16 -14.36 10.86
C HIS A 124 -10.40 -14.02 10.03
N LEU A 125 -10.41 -12.90 9.32
CA LEU A 125 -11.53 -12.54 8.45
C LEU A 125 -11.69 -13.51 7.29
N ILE A 126 -10.59 -13.91 6.64
CA ILE A 126 -10.62 -14.90 5.54
C ILE A 126 -11.15 -16.24 6.04
N ASP A 127 -10.64 -16.75 7.14
CA ASP A 127 -11.07 -18.04 7.70
C ASP A 127 -12.54 -18.02 8.08
N SER A 128 -12.96 -17.01 8.86
CA SER A 128 -14.33 -16.92 9.36
C SER A 128 -15.36 -16.73 8.24
N LEU A 129 -15.08 -15.88 7.25
CA LEU A 129 -15.99 -15.62 6.14
C LEU A 129 -15.99 -16.79 5.15
N THR A 130 -14.85 -17.44 4.92
CA THR A 130 -14.78 -18.65 4.08
C THR A 130 -15.57 -19.79 4.72
N GLU A 131 -15.43 -20.02 6.03
CA GLU A 131 -16.23 -21.01 6.75
C GLU A 131 -17.72 -20.68 6.63
N ALA A 132 -18.10 -19.40 6.78
CA ALA A 132 -19.50 -18.99 6.70
C ALA A 132 -20.12 -19.23 5.31
N VAL A 133 -19.41 -18.93 4.21
CA VAL A 133 -19.95 -19.18 2.85
C VAL A 133 -20.01 -20.68 2.51
N MET A 134 -19.17 -21.50 3.16
CA MET A 134 -19.20 -22.95 2.97
C MET A 134 -20.26 -23.64 3.81
N ASN A 135 -20.56 -23.13 5.02
CA ASN A 135 -21.44 -23.75 6.01
C ASN A 135 -22.60 -22.80 6.39
N GLN A 136 -23.37 -22.37 5.38
CA GLN A 136 -24.42 -21.35 5.51
C GLN A 136 -25.56 -21.73 6.45
N GLU A 137 -25.75 -23.01 6.75
CA GLU A 137 -26.82 -23.50 7.64
C GLU A 137 -26.57 -23.20 9.11
N HIS A 138 -25.32 -22.97 9.51
CA HIS A 138 -24.98 -22.63 10.89
C HIS A 138 -25.53 -21.27 11.29
N ALA A 139 -26.07 -21.15 12.50
CA ALA A 139 -26.64 -19.91 13.00
C ALA A 139 -25.64 -18.74 12.96
N TYR A 140 -24.39 -18.98 13.35
CA TYR A 140 -23.33 -17.97 13.33
C TYR A 140 -22.97 -17.56 11.89
N SER A 141 -22.89 -18.51 10.96
CA SER A 141 -22.66 -18.25 9.54
C SER A 141 -23.72 -17.32 8.95
N LYS A 142 -25.01 -17.58 9.26
CA LYS A 142 -26.14 -16.73 8.81
C LYS A 142 -26.00 -15.28 9.28
N LEU A 143 -25.57 -15.07 10.53
CA LEU A 143 -25.34 -13.73 11.05
C LEU A 143 -24.14 -13.04 10.37
N LEU A 144 -23.06 -13.78 10.14
CA LEU A 144 -21.85 -13.26 9.53
C LEU A 144 -22.07 -12.89 8.04
N LEU A 145 -22.80 -13.73 7.31
CA LEU A 145 -23.15 -13.49 5.91
C LEU A 145 -24.02 -12.24 5.71
N GLN A 146 -24.87 -11.88 6.67
CA GLN A 146 -25.62 -10.61 6.63
C GLN A 146 -24.74 -9.36 6.69
N ARG A 147 -23.45 -9.50 7.02
CA ARG A 147 -22.48 -8.39 6.97
C ARG A 147 -21.89 -8.18 5.59
N ILE A 148 -21.99 -9.16 4.71
CA ILE A 148 -21.50 -9.08 3.33
C ILE A 148 -22.54 -8.33 2.49
N PRO A 149 -22.18 -7.22 1.81
CA PRO A 149 -23.08 -6.50 0.94
C PRO A 149 -23.60 -7.37 -0.22
N GLU A 150 -24.85 -7.13 -0.65
CA GLU A 150 -25.53 -7.93 -1.70
C GLU A 150 -24.81 -7.97 -3.06
N GLN A 151 -23.91 -7.02 -3.31
CA GLN A 151 -23.09 -7.01 -4.53
C GLN A 151 -22.12 -8.20 -4.63
N TYR A 152 -21.86 -8.89 -3.53
CA TYR A 152 -20.98 -10.06 -3.46
C TYR A 152 -21.84 -11.33 -3.37
N ASP A 153 -21.73 -12.22 -4.38
CA ASP A 153 -22.54 -13.43 -4.47
C ASP A 153 -22.07 -14.53 -3.50
N THR A 154 -22.64 -14.54 -2.30
CA THR A 154 -22.38 -15.57 -1.28
C THR A 154 -22.95 -16.94 -1.65
N ASN A 155 -23.85 -17.02 -2.66
CA ASN A 155 -24.52 -18.25 -3.11
C ASN A 155 -23.92 -18.80 -4.40
N ALA A 156 -22.73 -18.34 -4.81
CA ALA A 156 -22.06 -18.84 -5.99
C ALA A 156 -22.06 -20.38 -6.06
N PRO A 157 -22.33 -20.97 -7.24
CA PRO A 157 -22.58 -22.44 -7.36
C PRO A 157 -21.28 -23.26 -7.18
N THR A 158 -20.12 -22.66 -7.23
CA THR A 158 -18.84 -23.34 -7.11
C THR A 158 -18.09 -22.92 -5.86
N THR A 159 -17.29 -23.83 -5.31
CA THR A 159 -16.36 -23.51 -4.21
C THR A 159 -15.45 -22.34 -4.57
N TYR A 160 -14.93 -22.29 -5.80
CA TYR A 160 -14.11 -21.19 -6.28
C TYR A 160 -14.87 -19.86 -6.22
N GLY A 161 -16.10 -19.81 -6.73
CA GLY A 161 -16.92 -18.59 -6.70
C GLY A 161 -17.22 -18.10 -5.30
N LYS A 162 -17.47 -19.02 -4.35
CA LYS A 162 -17.68 -18.69 -2.93
C LYS A 162 -16.42 -18.08 -2.29
N ILE A 163 -15.24 -18.68 -2.54
CA ILE A 163 -13.97 -18.15 -2.05
C ILE A 163 -13.67 -16.79 -2.70
N GLN A 164 -13.90 -16.67 -4.01
CA GLN A 164 -13.69 -15.42 -4.73
C GLN A 164 -14.56 -14.29 -4.17
N CYS A 165 -15.83 -14.55 -3.87
CA CYS A 165 -16.73 -13.61 -3.21
C CYS A 165 -16.15 -13.08 -1.89
N VAL A 166 -15.58 -13.95 -1.05
CA VAL A 166 -14.94 -13.56 0.21
C VAL A 166 -13.69 -12.70 -0.04
N LEU A 167 -12.85 -13.10 -0.99
CA LEU A 167 -11.64 -12.36 -1.33
C LEU A 167 -11.96 -10.97 -1.90
N ASP A 168 -12.96 -10.87 -2.77
CA ASP A 168 -13.41 -9.59 -3.35
C ASP A 168 -13.97 -8.67 -2.26
N TYR A 169 -14.74 -9.21 -1.32
CA TYR A 169 -15.24 -8.43 -0.19
C TYR A 169 -14.12 -7.92 0.71
N ILE A 170 -13.18 -8.78 1.10
CA ILE A 170 -12.07 -8.41 1.98
C ILE A 170 -11.12 -7.42 1.28
N SER A 171 -10.79 -7.64 0.00
CA SER A 171 -9.89 -6.76 -0.75
C SER A 171 -10.48 -5.37 -1.00
N GLY A 172 -11.79 -5.23 -0.98
CA GLY A 172 -12.50 -3.96 -1.05
C GLY A 172 -12.57 -3.17 0.26
N MET A 173 -12.09 -3.74 1.38
CA MET A 173 -12.11 -3.06 2.68
C MET A 173 -10.98 -2.04 2.80
N THR A 174 -11.27 -0.96 3.54
CA THR A 174 -10.20 -0.13 4.10
C THR A 174 -9.65 -0.78 5.37
N ASP A 175 -8.41 -0.46 5.77
CA ASP A 175 -7.78 -0.99 6.99
C ASP A 175 -8.64 -0.73 8.23
N VAL A 176 -9.23 0.48 8.30
CA VAL A 176 -10.10 0.87 9.42
C VAL A 176 -11.35 0.00 9.47
N TYR A 177 -11.96 -0.28 8.31
CA TYR A 177 -13.15 -1.12 8.23
C TYR A 177 -12.84 -2.57 8.58
N ALA A 178 -11.73 -3.12 8.09
CA ALA A 178 -11.30 -4.48 8.41
C ALA A 178 -11.05 -4.66 9.92
N LEU A 179 -10.37 -3.68 10.54
CA LEU A 179 -10.12 -3.68 11.99
C LEU A 179 -11.43 -3.58 12.80
N ASP A 180 -12.36 -2.71 12.38
CA ASP A 180 -13.67 -2.56 13.05
C ASP A 180 -14.51 -3.85 12.94
N LEU A 181 -14.56 -4.45 11.74
CA LEU A 181 -15.23 -5.72 11.53
C LEU A 181 -14.62 -6.83 12.38
N TYR A 182 -13.28 -6.96 12.37
CA TYR A 182 -12.56 -7.92 13.20
C TYR A 182 -12.91 -7.78 14.70
N ARG A 183 -12.90 -6.56 15.23
CA ARG A 183 -13.24 -6.28 16.63
C ARG A 183 -14.67 -6.67 16.97
N LYS A 184 -15.62 -6.43 16.03
CA LYS A 184 -17.03 -6.77 16.21
C LYS A 184 -17.27 -8.28 16.23
N ILE A 185 -16.66 -9.02 15.30
CA ILE A 185 -16.87 -10.49 15.21
C ILE A 185 -16.12 -11.26 16.30
N THR A 186 -15.00 -10.71 16.82
CA THR A 186 -14.25 -11.30 17.94
C THR A 186 -14.76 -10.88 19.32
N GLY A 187 -15.72 -9.94 19.39
CA GLY A 187 -16.26 -9.43 20.64
C GLY A 187 -15.35 -8.47 21.41
N MET A 188 -14.25 -8.00 20.78
CA MET A 188 -13.35 -7.02 21.41
C MET A 188 -13.96 -5.61 21.52
N SER A 189 -14.97 -5.31 20.72
CA SER A 189 -15.74 -4.08 20.81
C SER A 189 -17.22 -4.42 20.67
N PRO A 190 -17.87 -4.89 21.77
CA PRO A 190 -19.30 -5.12 21.75
C PRO A 190 -20.01 -3.79 21.47
N VAL A 191 -20.92 -3.80 20.49
CA VAL A 191 -21.74 -2.62 20.14
C VAL A 191 -22.56 -2.27 21.39
N SER A 192 -22.31 -1.13 21.99
CA SER A 192 -23.17 -0.61 23.06
C SER A 192 -24.51 -0.19 22.47
N TYR A 193 -25.55 -0.95 22.71
CA TYR A 193 -26.93 -0.60 22.37
C TYR A 193 -27.50 0.46 23.33
N THR A 194 -26.80 1.56 23.54
CA THR A 194 -27.26 2.63 24.47
C THR A 194 -28.32 3.57 23.87
N HIS A 195 -28.88 3.28 22.69
CA HIS A 195 -29.90 4.14 22.07
C HIS A 195 -31.12 3.38 21.51
N LEU A 196 -31.46 2.25 22.09
CA LEU A 196 -32.82 1.70 21.95
C LEU A 196 -33.58 2.00 23.25
N THR A 197 -33.84 3.27 23.50
CA THR A 197 -34.96 3.66 24.35
C THR A 197 -36.21 3.66 23.50
N LEU A 198 -37.14 2.81 23.88
CA LEU A 198 -38.53 2.72 23.48
C LEU A 198 -39.22 4.09 23.49
#